data_a7f0a4858845927315fb77d5adca24c2
#
_entry.id   a7f0a4858845927315fb77d5adca24c2
#
_cell.length_a   1.000
_cell.length_b   1.000
_cell.length_c   1.000
_cell.angle_alpha   90.00
_cell.angle_beta   90.00
_cell.angle_gamma   90.00
#
_symmetry.space_group_name_H-M   'P 1'
#
loop_
_entity.id
_entity.type
_entity.pdbx_description
1 polymer ?
#
loop_
_entity_poly.entity_id
_entity_poly.type
_entity_poly.pdbx_seq_one_letter_code
_entity_poly.pdbx_strand_id
1 'polypeptide(L)'
;FLLKLYFFIGEKNKHMSIEEIQKELKAEGLDGWLFYDFHNRDPIAIRILNIDPKRFTSRRWFYFIPAEGTPKKLVHKIESWKLDHLPGEKFTYLPWEELQSNLRQILAGAKKVAMQYSPRNAIPYISMVDAGTVELVRSFGIDVVSSSNLVSLFESHLTDEEIASHARAGEFMHKVKDLAFREIARRVRQKNYPTEYEIHRFMLDLYKEFHLVANDGPIVAINEHATDPHFEPTSENCFVMKEGDLVLLDLWAKLDGEKTIYYDITWMGYIGTSVPQELSEIFNIVTSARDSALRLVRERFSKGLPVFGFEVDDAARKVIADAGYGSFFTHRTGHNIGEEVHGNGTHMDNLETRDERRIIPGSCFSIEPGIYLPERKIGFRSEIDVVITNKSEVVVFGDIQKEIIPILNLE
;
A
#
# COMPACT_ATOMS: atom_id res chain seq x y z
N PHE A 1 -23.92 34.50 4.86
CA PHE A 1 -22.81 35.18 4.14
C PHE A 1 -21.55 34.35 4.32
N LEU A 2 -21.41 33.21 3.63
CA LEU A 2 -20.16 32.49 3.39
C LEU A 2 -20.48 31.27 2.49
N LEU A 3 -21.04 31.59 1.33
CA LEU A 3 -21.22 30.67 0.21
C LEU A 3 -20.79 31.44 -1.02
N LYS A 4 -19.56 31.22 -1.48
CA LYS A 4 -19.04 31.43 -2.84
C LYS A 4 -17.52 31.62 -2.79
N LEU A 5 -16.80 30.52 -2.84
CA LEU A 5 -15.47 30.46 -3.46
C LEU A 5 -15.23 29.03 -3.95
N TYR A 6 -16.12 28.56 -4.83
CA TYR A 6 -15.82 27.48 -5.76
C TYR A 6 -15.55 28.15 -7.11
N PHE A 7 -14.31 28.40 -7.41
CA PHE A 7 -13.91 28.78 -8.76
C PHE A 7 -12.61 28.08 -9.14
N PHE A 8 -12.78 27.13 -10.08
CA PHE A 8 -11.82 26.76 -11.11
C PHE A 8 -10.36 26.55 -10.66
N ILE A 9 -10.08 25.36 -10.14
CA ILE A 9 -8.83 24.67 -10.46
C ILE A 9 -9.24 23.56 -11.41
N GLY A 10 -8.82 23.68 -12.68
CA GLY A 10 -9.17 22.71 -13.70
C GLY A 10 -8.71 21.32 -13.28
N GLU A 11 -9.53 20.32 -13.59
CA GLU A 11 -9.19 18.90 -13.55
C GLU A 11 -7.83 18.69 -14.23
N LYS A 12 -6.76 18.69 -13.47
CA LYS A 12 -5.57 17.98 -13.88
C LYS A 12 -5.92 16.49 -13.71
N ASN A 13 -6.58 15.95 -14.73
CA ASN A 13 -6.51 14.51 -14.95
C ASN A 13 -5.04 14.13 -14.75
N LYS A 14 -4.77 13.11 -13.94
CA LYS A 14 -3.44 12.50 -13.76
C LYS A 14 -3.03 11.81 -15.08
N HIS A 15 -3.00 12.60 -16.17
CA HIS A 15 -2.39 12.23 -17.43
C HIS A 15 -0.91 12.52 -17.23
N MET A 16 -0.20 11.49 -16.87
CA MET A 16 1.23 11.49 -16.82
C MET A 16 1.77 12.02 -18.15
N SER A 17 2.49 13.14 -18.11
CA SER A 17 3.09 13.65 -19.32
C SER A 17 4.27 12.78 -19.73
N ILE A 18 4.38 12.49 -21.02
CA ILE A 18 5.55 11.77 -21.57
C ILE A 18 6.83 12.50 -21.20
N GLU A 19 6.80 13.83 -21.17
CA GLU A 19 7.92 14.69 -20.80
C GLU A 19 8.40 14.46 -19.36
N GLU A 20 7.48 14.25 -18.42
CA GLU A 20 7.82 13.93 -17.03
C GLU A 20 8.52 12.58 -16.94
N ILE A 21 8.01 11.54 -17.62
CA ILE A 21 8.69 10.24 -17.67
C ILE A 21 10.08 10.40 -18.30
N GLN A 22 10.18 11.07 -19.42
CA GLN A 22 11.46 11.25 -20.13
C GLN A 22 12.49 11.99 -19.27
N LYS A 23 12.04 12.95 -18.47
CA LYS A 23 12.89 13.65 -17.51
C LYS A 23 13.45 12.69 -16.44
N GLU A 24 12.59 11.85 -15.87
CA GLU A 24 13.03 10.89 -14.85
C GLU A 24 13.90 9.76 -15.43
N LEU A 25 13.60 9.28 -16.64
CA LEU A 25 14.46 8.33 -17.34
C LEU A 25 15.89 8.86 -17.50
N LYS A 26 16.05 10.14 -17.88
CA LYS A 26 17.35 10.79 -17.95
C LYS A 26 18.04 10.89 -16.59
N ALA A 27 17.28 11.25 -15.55
CA ALA A 27 17.82 11.37 -14.20
C ALA A 27 18.34 10.02 -13.67
N GLU A 28 17.69 8.90 -14.04
CA GLU A 28 18.11 7.54 -13.68
C GLU A 28 19.12 6.91 -14.65
N GLY A 29 19.51 7.62 -15.71
CA GLY A 29 20.45 7.11 -16.71
C GLY A 29 19.90 5.92 -17.49
N LEU A 30 18.60 5.95 -17.82
CA LEU A 30 17.90 4.95 -18.61
C LEU A 30 17.65 5.45 -20.02
N ASP A 31 17.73 4.57 -21.01
CA ASP A 31 17.42 4.91 -22.40
C ASP A 31 15.91 4.89 -22.69
N GLY A 32 15.13 4.24 -21.84
CA GLY A 32 13.68 4.21 -21.96
C GLY A 32 12.98 3.27 -20.99
N TRP A 33 11.65 3.33 -21.04
CA TRP A 33 10.76 2.44 -20.31
C TRP A 33 9.90 1.66 -21.30
N LEU A 34 9.99 0.33 -21.26
CA LEU A 34 9.21 -0.57 -22.09
C LEU A 34 8.08 -1.17 -21.26
N PHE A 35 6.85 -0.74 -21.52
CA PHE A 35 5.65 -1.38 -21.05
C PHE A 35 5.29 -2.56 -21.94
N TYR A 36 4.80 -3.62 -21.35
CA TYR A 36 4.32 -4.83 -21.99
C TYR A 36 3.12 -5.38 -21.26
N ASP A 37 2.15 -5.88 -21.97
CA ASP A 37 1.08 -6.66 -21.38
C ASP A 37 0.50 -7.71 -22.34
N PHE A 38 -0.07 -8.74 -21.73
CA PHE A 38 -0.83 -9.81 -22.35
C PHE A 38 -1.98 -10.22 -21.43
N HIS A 39 -3.22 -10.07 -21.89
CA HIS A 39 -4.43 -10.40 -21.13
C HIS A 39 -4.69 -9.51 -19.89
N ASN A 40 -4.31 -8.24 -19.91
CA ASN A 40 -4.46 -7.31 -18.79
C ASN A 40 -3.84 -7.84 -17.47
N ARG A 41 -2.64 -8.42 -17.56
CA ARG A 41 -1.91 -8.99 -16.41
C ARG A 41 -1.05 -7.97 -15.68
N ASP A 42 -0.76 -6.84 -16.30
CA ASP A 42 0.03 -5.77 -15.69
C ASP A 42 -0.86 -4.60 -15.26
N PRO A 43 -1.39 -4.63 -14.00
CA PRO A 43 -2.23 -3.55 -13.49
C PRO A 43 -1.46 -2.23 -13.36
N ILE A 44 -0.14 -2.27 -13.19
CA ILE A 44 0.72 -1.09 -13.12
C ILE A 44 0.73 -0.37 -14.47
N ALA A 45 0.99 -1.10 -15.56
CA ALA A 45 0.94 -0.53 -16.91
C ALA A 45 -0.45 0.02 -17.25
N ILE A 46 -1.51 -0.68 -16.85
CA ILE A 46 -2.90 -0.26 -17.05
C ILE A 46 -3.17 1.08 -16.38
N ARG A 47 -2.77 1.26 -15.10
CA ARG A 47 -2.97 2.52 -14.36
C ARG A 47 -2.11 3.64 -14.90
N ILE A 48 -0.81 3.42 -15.06
CA ILE A 48 0.14 4.41 -15.56
C ILE A 48 -0.26 4.93 -16.94
N LEU A 49 -0.65 4.05 -17.85
CA LEU A 49 -1.01 4.39 -19.22
C LEU A 49 -2.50 4.74 -19.40
N ASN A 50 -3.27 4.76 -18.31
CA ASN A 50 -4.71 5.03 -18.34
C ASN A 50 -5.46 4.16 -19.38
N ILE A 51 -5.21 2.86 -19.34
CA ILE A 51 -5.84 1.87 -20.21
C ILE A 51 -7.14 1.41 -19.55
N ASP A 52 -8.26 1.42 -20.28
CA ASP A 52 -9.54 0.87 -19.80
C ASP A 52 -9.40 -0.65 -19.54
N PRO A 53 -9.44 -1.10 -18.26
CA PRO A 53 -9.26 -2.52 -17.91
C PRO A 53 -10.44 -3.39 -18.35
N LYS A 54 -11.62 -2.80 -18.59
CA LYS A 54 -12.83 -3.50 -19.06
C LYS A 54 -12.75 -3.84 -20.54
N ARG A 55 -11.84 -3.21 -21.26
CA ARG A 55 -11.66 -3.44 -22.69
C ARG A 55 -10.88 -4.72 -22.95
N PHE A 56 -11.47 -5.62 -23.71
CA PHE A 56 -10.89 -6.93 -24.01
C PHE A 56 -9.47 -6.82 -24.58
N THR A 57 -8.55 -7.65 -24.09
CA THR A 57 -7.17 -7.74 -24.56
C THR A 57 -6.80 -9.22 -24.68
N SER A 58 -6.52 -9.66 -25.88
CA SER A 58 -6.16 -11.07 -26.16
C SER A 58 -4.81 -11.22 -26.87
N ARG A 59 -4.16 -10.12 -27.17
CA ARG A 59 -2.90 -10.07 -27.89
C ARG A 59 -1.87 -9.26 -27.14
N ARG A 60 -0.60 -9.61 -27.32
CA ARG A 60 0.53 -8.87 -26.76
C ARG A 60 0.62 -7.48 -27.36
N TRP A 61 0.88 -6.48 -26.52
CA TRP A 61 1.21 -5.15 -26.94
C TRP A 61 2.44 -4.64 -26.18
N PHE A 62 3.16 -3.69 -26.81
CA PHE A 62 4.30 -3.03 -26.22
C PHE A 62 4.16 -1.53 -26.42
N TYR A 63 4.58 -0.77 -25.41
CA TYR A 63 4.69 0.68 -25.49
C TYR A 63 6.04 1.11 -24.97
N PHE A 64 6.87 1.67 -25.83
CA PHE A 64 8.20 2.12 -25.50
C PHE A 64 8.23 3.64 -25.40
N ILE A 65 8.58 4.17 -24.24
CA ILE A 65 8.84 5.59 -23.99
C ILE A 65 10.36 5.75 -23.92
N PRO A 66 11.01 6.28 -24.96
CA PRO A 66 12.45 6.56 -24.94
C PRO A 66 12.74 7.77 -24.03
N ALA A 67 13.93 7.85 -23.44
CA ALA A 67 14.37 9.02 -22.67
C ALA A 67 14.41 10.30 -23.52
N GLU A 68 14.55 10.16 -24.85
CA GLU A 68 14.46 11.26 -25.81
C GLU A 68 13.75 10.82 -27.09
N GLY A 69 12.95 11.72 -27.65
CA GLY A 69 12.22 11.48 -28.88
C GLY A 69 10.80 10.97 -28.70
N THR A 70 10.22 10.49 -29.77
CA THR A 70 8.81 10.09 -29.84
C THR A 70 8.59 8.69 -29.30
N PRO A 71 7.60 8.46 -28.43
CA PRO A 71 7.21 7.11 -28.01
C PRO A 71 6.81 6.23 -29.19
N LYS A 72 6.89 4.91 -29.00
CA LYS A 72 6.56 3.93 -30.03
C LYS A 72 5.67 2.85 -29.46
N LYS A 73 4.63 2.47 -30.19
CA LYS A 73 3.67 1.44 -29.80
C LYS A 73 3.63 0.31 -30.83
N LEU A 74 3.64 -0.92 -30.34
CA LEU A 74 3.55 -2.13 -31.16
C LEU A 74 2.32 -2.92 -30.73
N VAL A 75 1.37 -3.10 -31.65
CA VAL A 75 0.09 -3.75 -31.40
C VAL A 75 -0.21 -4.79 -32.48
N HIS A 76 -0.99 -5.82 -32.12
CA HIS A 76 -1.43 -6.81 -33.10
C HIS A 76 -2.50 -6.24 -34.05
N LYS A 77 -2.51 -6.66 -35.31
CA LYS A 77 -3.45 -6.17 -36.35
C LYS A 77 -4.93 -6.36 -35.95
N ILE A 78 -5.27 -7.43 -35.21
CA ILE A 78 -6.65 -7.68 -34.75
C ILE A 78 -7.08 -6.66 -33.68
N GLU A 79 -6.15 -6.18 -32.86
CA GLU A 79 -6.38 -5.20 -31.80
C GLU A 79 -5.61 -3.91 -32.10
N SER A 80 -5.61 -3.48 -33.38
CA SER A 80 -4.84 -2.33 -33.84
C SER A 80 -5.21 -1.01 -33.18
N TRP A 81 -6.40 -0.94 -32.59
CA TRP A 81 -6.90 0.19 -31.80
C TRP A 81 -6.29 0.30 -30.40
N LYS A 82 -5.66 -0.79 -29.92
CA LYS A 82 -5.03 -0.78 -28.59
C LYS A 82 -3.96 0.30 -28.54
N LEU A 83 -3.92 1.07 -27.46
CA LEU A 83 -3.01 2.21 -27.27
C LEU A 83 -3.24 3.44 -28.20
N ASP A 84 -4.39 3.56 -28.89
CA ASP A 84 -4.65 4.71 -29.79
C ASP A 84 -4.78 6.04 -29.03
N HIS A 85 -5.18 5.99 -27.76
CA HIS A 85 -5.25 7.16 -26.88
C HIS A 85 -3.86 7.68 -26.46
N LEU A 86 -2.81 6.87 -26.60
CA LEU A 86 -1.43 7.27 -26.26
C LEU A 86 -0.74 7.95 -27.47
N PRO A 87 0.16 8.91 -27.23
CA PRO A 87 0.97 9.48 -28.29
C PRO A 87 2.01 8.49 -28.83
N GLY A 88 2.57 8.76 -30.00
CA GLY A 88 3.69 8.01 -30.54
C GLY A 88 3.42 7.32 -31.86
N GLU A 89 4.52 6.82 -32.44
CA GLU A 89 4.52 6.10 -33.72
C GLU A 89 3.95 4.68 -33.52
N LYS A 90 3.05 4.27 -34.43
CA LYS A 90 2.38 2.96 -34.33
C LYS A 90 2.99 1.96 -35.30
N PHE A 91 3.39 0.82 -34.76
CA PHE A 91 3.77 -0.40 -35.46
C PHE A 91 2.70 -1.47 -35.25
N THR A 92 2.44 -2.27 -36.27
CA THR A 92 1.53 -3.41 -36.16
C THR A 92 2.24 -4.68 -36.55
N TYR A 93 1.80 -5.82 -35.99
CA TYR A 93 2.32 -7.13 -36.35
C TYR A 93 1.17 -8.13 -36.56
N LEU A 94 1.42 -9.19 -37.34
CA LEU A 94 0.54 -10.34 -37.50
C LEU A 94 1.26 -11.63 -37.11
N PRO A 95 2.34 -12.09 -37.81
CA PRO A 95 3.10 -13.24 -37.38
C PRO A 95 4.10 -12.89 -36.27
N TRP A 96 4.59 -13.91 -35.58
CA TRP A 96 5.55 -13.73 -34.47
C TRP A 96 6.90 -13.15 -34.94
N GLU A 97 7.31 -13.44 -36.17
CA GLU A 97 8.52 -12.87 -36.77
C GLU A 97 8.42 -11.35 -36.92
N GLU A 98 7.26 -10.82 -37.35
CA GLU A 98 7.01 -9.39 -37.41
C GLU A 98 7.01 -8.77 -36.00
N LEU A 99 6.45 -9.47 -35.00
CA LEU A 99 6.52 -9.00 -33.61
C LEU A 99 7.96 -8.79 -33.18
N GLN A 100 8.81 -9.81 -33.36
CA GLN A 100 10.21 -9.75 -32.92
C GLN A 100 11.02 -8.71 -33.70
N SER A 101 10.84 -8.61 -35.02
CA SER A 101 11.55 -7.65 -35.86
C SER A 101 11.12 -6.21 -35.52
N ASN A 102 9.82 -5.97 -35.35
CA ASN A 102 9.29 -4.65 -35.00
C ASN A 102 9.66 -4.27 -33.56
N LEU A 103 9.64 -5.22 -32.61
CA LEU A 103 10.10 -4.97 -31.25
C LEU A 103 11.57 -4.56 -31.22
N ARG A 104 12.43 -5.23 -31.98
CA ARG A 104 13.84 -4.83 -32.15
C ARG A 104 13.95 -3.44 -32.76
N GLN A 105 13.11 -3.10 -33.74
CA GLN A 105 13.11 -1.79 -34.42
C GLN A 105 12.68 -0.67 -33.46
N ILE A 106 11.63 -0.85 -32.67
CA ILE A 106 11.18 0.20 -31.71
C ILE A 106 12.20 0.47 -30.62
N LEU A 107 13.01 -0.54 -30.26
CA LEU A 107 14.06 -0.47 -29.24
C LEU A 107 15.43 -0.10 -29.82
N ALA A 108 15.54 0.16 -31.15
CA ALA A 108 16.81 0.42 -31.78
C ALA A 108 17.53 1.63 -31.15
N GLY A 109 18.79 1.44 -30.78
CA GLY A 109 19.62 2.46 -30.13
C GLY A 109 19.60 2.46 -28.61
N ALA A 110 18.59 1.82 -27.97
CA ALA A 110 18.54 1.68 -26.53
C ALA A 110 19.50 0.57 -26.05
N LYS A 111 20.17 0.80 -24.94
CA LYS A 111 21.09 -0.15 -24.28
C LYS A 111 20.59 -0.58 -22.92
N LYS A 112 19.94 0.32 -22.17
CA LYS A 112 19.44 0.09 -20.80
C LYS A 112 17.99 0.53 -20.71
N VAL A 113 17.08 -0.45 -20.54
CA VAL A 113 15.63 -0.25 -20.61
C VAL A 113 14.97 -0.74 -19.33
N ALA A 114 14.14 0.10 -18.71
CA ALA A 114 13.32 -0.30 -17.59
C ALA A 114 12.13 -1.13 -18.07
N MET A 115 11.76 -2.16 -17.30
CA MET A 115 10.53 -2.94 -17.44
C MET A 115 9.98 -3.27 -16.04
N GLN A 116 8.69 -3.63 -15.96
CA GLN A 116 8.11 -4.15 -14.72
C GLN A 116 8.69 -5.54 -14.42
N TYR A 117 9.96 -5.54 -14.10
CA TYR A 117 10.81 -6.68 -13.81
C TYR A 117 11.56 -6.45 -12.52
N SER A 118 11.61 -7.45 -11.66
CA SER A 118 12.40 -7.41 -10.42
C SER A 118 13.49 -8.48 -10.47
N PRO A 119 14.78 -8.09 -10.49
CA PRO A 119 15.88 -9.05 -10.46
C PRO A 119 15.75 -10.01 -9.28
N ARG A 120 15.83 -11.33 -9.55
CA ARG A 120 15.65 -12.38 -8.55
C ARG A 120 14.32 -12.33 -7.81
N ASN A 121 13.32 -11.64 -8.36
CA ASN A 121 12.03 -11.38 -7.71
C ASN A 121 12.16 -10.73 -6.32
N ALA A 122 13.18 -9.86 -6.14
CA ALA A 122 13.46 -9.22 -4.86
C ALA A 122 12.31 -8.31 -4.39
N ILE A 123 11.55 -7.71 -5.32
CA ILE A 123 10.33 -6.95 -5.05
C ILE A 123 9.21 -7.55 -5.91
N PRO A 124 8.44 -8.52 -5.41
CA PRO A 124 7.41 -9.23 -6.18
C PRO A 124 6.35 -8.30 -6.78
N TYR A 125 5.98 -7.25 -6.08
CA TYR A 125 4.98 -6.24 -6.50
C TYR A 125 5.28 -5.58 -7.84
N ILE A 126 6.55 -5.55 -8.26
CA ILE A 126 6.97 -4.94 -9.54
C ILE A 126 7.15 -5.99 -10.64
N SER A 127 7.17 -7.27 -10.31
CA SER A 127 7.52 -8.36 -11.25
C SER A 127 6.31 -8.82 -12.07
N MET A 128 5.86 -7.99 -13.03
CA MET A 128 4.68 -8.23 -13.86
C MET A 128 5.02 -8.81 -15.23
N VAL A 129 6.22 -8.54 -15.75
CA VAL A 129 6.65 -9.03 -17.05
C VAL A 129 7.17 -10.46 -16.92
N ASP A 130 6.70 -11.36 -17.80
CA ASP A 130 7.15 -12.75 -17.81
C ASP A 130 8.64 -12.88 -18.24
N ALA A 131 9.28 -13.96 -17.74
CA ALA A 131 10.70 -14.22 -17.99
C ALA A 131 11.03 -14.32 -19.49
N GLY A 132 10.16 -14.96 -20.30
CA GLY A 132 10.39 -15.12 -21.73
C GLY A 132 10.40 -13.79 -22.49
N THR A 133 9.58 -12.82 -22.07
CA THR A 133 9.59 -11.46 -22.63
C THR A 133 10.87 -10.72 -22.25
N VAL A 134 11.35 -10.85 -21.00
CA VAL A 134 12.64 -10.29 -20.56
C VAL A 134 13.80 -10.90 -21.37
N GLU A 135 13.81 -12.23 -21.53
CA GLU A 135 14.81 -12.95 -22.35
C GLU A 135 14.80 -12.47 -23.80
N LEU A 136 13.62 -12.29 -24.39
CA LEU A 136 13.48 -11.78 -25.75
C LEU A 136 14.12 -10.39 -25.91
N VAL A 137 13.83 -9.46 -24.99
CA VAL A 137 14.40 -8.09 -25.04
C VAL A 137 15.92 -8.14 -24.83
N ARG A 138 16.39 -8.96 -23.88
CA ARG A 138 17.83 -9.16 -23.65
C ARG A 138 18.55 -9.78 -24.84
N SER A 139 17.88 -10.63 -25.63
CA SER A 139 18.45 -11.21 -26.85
C SER A 139 18.79 -10.15 -27.94
N PHE A 140 18.25 -8.95 -27.80
CA PHE A 140 18.58 -7.81 -28.68
C PHE A 140 19.83 -7.04 -28.23
N GLY A 141 20.50 -7.47 -27.15
CA GLY A 141 21.66 -6.82 -26.57
C GLY A 141 21.32 -5.67 -25.61
N ILE A 142 20.08 -5.67 -25.10
CA ILE A 142 19.56 -4.64 -24.18
C ILE A 142 19.68 -5.13 -22.73
N ASP A 143 20.21 -4.29 -21.86
CA ASP A 143 20.16 -4.49 -20.43
C ASP A 143 18.77 -4.14 -19.89
N VAL A 144 18.02 -5.15 -19.43
CA VAL A 144 16.69 -4.96 -18.84
C VAL A 144 16.86 -4.79 -17.34
N VAL A 145 16.44 -3.63 -16.84
CA VAL A 145 16.50 -3.25 -15.43
C VAL A 145 15.09 -3.07 -14.84
N SER A 146 15.00 -3.03 -13.51
CA SER A 146 13.74 -2.80 -12.82
C SER A 146 13.20 -1.39 -13.03
N SER A 147 11.89 -1.27 -13.21
CA SER A 147 11.17 0.01 -13.21
C SER A 147 10.71 0.45 -11.83
N SER A 148 11.20 -0.15 -10.75
CA SER A 148 10.66 0.01 -9.40
C SER A 148 10.57 1.47 -8.92
N ASN A 149 11.60 2.28 -9.18
CA ASN A 149 11.59 3.71 -8.83
C ASN A 149 10.58 4.50 -9.67
N LEU A 150 10.50 4.19 -10.97
CA LEU A 150 9.51 4.83 -11.86
C LEU A 150 8.08 4.48 -11.45
N VAL A 151 7.83 3.23 -11.05
CA VAL A 151 6.53 2.81 -10.52
C VAL A 151 6.19 3.55 -9.24
N SER A 152 7.12 3.66 -8.29
CA SER A 152 6.91 4.44 -7.06
C SER A 152 6.56 5.90 -7.37
N LEU A 153 7.20 6.50 -8.37
CA LEU A 153 6.98 7.90 -8.73
C LEU A 153 5.69 8.12 -9.52
N PHE A 154 5.35 7.23 -10.44
CA PHE A 154 4.27 7.45 -11.40
C PHE A 154 2.97 6.70 -11.09
N GLU A 155 3.01 5.67 -10.26
CA GLU A 155 1.83 4.90 -9.89
C GLU A 155 1.42 5.13 -8.44
N SER A 156 2.38 5.27 -7.54
CA SER A 156 2.12 5.34 -6.10
C SER A 156 2.16 6.75 -5.52
N HIS A 157 2.48 7.75 -6.34
CA HIS A 157 2.45 9.16 -5.93
C HIS A 157 1.01 9.67 -5.82
N LEU A 158 0.63 10.17 -4.66
CA LEU A 158 -0.69 10.71 -4.36
C LEU A 158 -0.76 12.22 -4.63
N THR A 159 -1.87 12.65 -5.23
CA THR A 159 -2.25 14.06 -5.33
C THR A 159 -2.74 14.60 -3.99
N ASP A 160 -2.85 15.94 -3.86
CA ASP A 160 -3.38 16.56 -2.65
C ASP A 160 -4.85 16.16 -2.39
N GLU A 161 -5.65 15.92 -3.44
CA GLU A 161 -7.03 15.43 -3.35
C GLU A 161 -7.08 13.98 -2.86
N GLU A 162 -6.19 13.12 -3.35
CA GLU A 162 -6.06 11.74 -2.90
C GLU A 162 -5.62 11.69 -1.42
N ILE A 163 -4.66 12.52 -1.01
CA ILE A 163 -4.25 12.68 0.39
C ILE A 163 -5.44 13.17 1.26
N ALA A 164 -6.23 14.12 0.76
CA ALA A 164 -7.41 14.58 1.48
C ALA A 164 -8.49 13.48 1.60
N SER A 165 -8.64 12.60 0.60
CA SER A 165 -9.55 11.46 0.68
C SER A 165 -9.12 10.46 1.75
N HIS A 166 -7.82 10.16 1.85
CA HIS A 166 -7.21 9.35 2.90
C HIS A 166 -7.49 9.93 4.30
N ALA A 167 -7.21 11.22 4.50
CA ALA A 167 -7.47 11.89 5.77
C ALA A 167 -8.94 11.81 6.19
N ARG A 168 -9.86 11.98 5.23
CA ARG A 168 -11.30 11.89 5.48
C ARG A 168 -11.75 10.45 5.77
N ALA A 169 -11.20 9.45 5.10
CA ALA A 169 -11.43 8.04 5.45
C ALA A 169 -11.00 7.79 6.90
N GLY A 170 -9.85 8.33 7.32
CA GLY A 170 -9.33 8.24 8.68
C GLY A 170 -10.29 8.78 9.74
N GLU A 171 -10.96 9.91 9.50
CA GLU A 171 -11.99 10.43 10.42
C GLU A 171 -13.10 9.42 10.71
N PHE A 172 -13.55 8.69 9.68
CA PHE A 172 -14.56 7.65 9.84
C PHE A 172 -13.99 6.39 10.46
N MET A 173 -12.78 5.98 10.10
CA MET A 173 -12.14 4.80 10.66
C MET A 173 -11.92 4.93 12.16
N HIS A 174 -11.50 6.10 12.64
CA HIS A 174 -11.41 6.37 14.08
C HIS A 174 -12.78 6.31 14.77
N LYS A 175 -13.86 6.78 14.13
CA LYS A 175 -15.23 6.63 14.65
C LYS A 175 -15.66 5.17 14.72
N VAL A 176 -15.38 4.38 13.68
CA VAL A 176 -15.70 2.94 13.66
C VAL A 176 -15.01 2.24 14.82
N LYS A 177 -13.71 2.47 15.01
CA LYS A 177 -12.93 1.93 16.12
C LYS A 177 -13.53 2.31 17.47
N ASP A 178 -13.85 3.59 17.68
CA ASP A 178 -14.42 4.07 18.97
C ASP A 178 -15.79 3.45 19.24
N LEU A 179 -16.65 3.36 18.23
CA LEU A 179 -17.97 2.73 18.35
C LEU A 179 -17.85 1.23 18.61
N ALA A 180 -16.88 0.53 18.00
CA ALA A 180 -16.65 -0.89 18.24
C ALA A 180 -16.22 -1.15 19.70
N PHE A 181 -15.27 -0.39 20.24
CA PHE A 181 -14.88 -0.52 21.66
C PHE A 181 -16.04 -0.18 22.61
N ARG A 182 -16.83 0.85 22.33
CA ARG A 182 -18.03 1.20 23.13
C ARG A 182 -19.10 0.11 23.05
N GLU A 183 -19.33 -0.51 21.90
CA GLU A 183 -20.26 -1.62 21.74
C GLU A 183 -19.83 -2.85 22.55
N ILE A 184 -18.53 -3.18 22.54
CA ILE A 184 -17.96 -4.22 23.41
C ILE A 184 -18.23 -3.88 24.89
N ALA A 185 -17.90 -2.66 25.32
CA ALA A 185 -18.11 -2.19 26.69
C ALA A 185 -19.59 -2.30 27.11
N ARG A 186 -20.49 -1.80 26.29
CA ARG A 186 -21.94 -1.82 26.52
C ARG A 186 -22.46 -3.23 26.71
N ARG A 187 -22.10 -4.15 25.79
CA ARG A 187 -22.57 -5.54 25.80
C ARG A 187 -22.01 -6.31 26.98
N VAL A 188 -20.74 -6.17 27.29
CA VAL A 188 -20.12 -6.86 28.46
C VAL A 188 -20.74 -6.40 29.79
N ARG A 189 -20.95 -5.08 29.97
CA ARG A 189 -21.65 -4.56 31.17
C ARG A 189 -23.08 -5.10 31.33
N GLN A 190 -23.76 -5.32 30.20
CA GLN A 190 -25.11 -5.92 30.19
C GLN A 190 -25.11 -7.44 30.32
N LYS A 191 -23.93 -8.08 30.44
CA LYS A 191 -23.76 -9.54 30.45
C LYS A 191 -24.29 -10.22 29.16
N ASN A 192 -24.38 -9.47 28.08
CA ASN A 192 -24.67 -9.91 26.71
C ASN A 192 -23.38 -9.99 25.91
N TYR A 193 -22.52 -10.93 26.25
CA TYR A 193 -21.16 -11.07 25.78
C TYR A 193 -21.11 -11.23 24.25
N PRO A 194 -20.49 -10.30 23.50
CA PRO A 194 -20.38 -10.43 22.05
C PRO A 194 -19.33 -11.46 21.65
N THR A 195 -19.44 -11.99 20.45
CA THR A 195 -18.34 -12.70 19.78
C THR A 195 -17.50 -11.73 18.94
N GLU A 196 -16.26 -12.14 18.58
CA GLU A 196 -15.42 -11.43 17.61
C GLU A 196 -16.18 -11.19 16.30
N TYR A 197 -16.88 -12.22 15.80
CA TYR A 197 -17.68 -12.15 14.58
C TYR A 197 -18.84 -11.14 14.69
N GLU A 198 -19.51 -11.04 15.80
CA GLU A 198 -20.61 -10.07 15.98
C GLU A 198 -20.08 -8.63 15.96
N ILE A 199 -18.90 -8.37 16.56
CA ILE A 199 -18.26 -7.04 16.51
C ILE A 199 -17.75 -6.75 15.10
N HIS A 200 -17.13 -7.72 14.42
CA HIS A 200 -16.76 -7.61 13.00
C HIS A 200 -17.97 -7.20 12.15
N ARG A 201 -19.12 -7.89 12.30
CA ARG A 201 -20.35 -7.55 11.58
C ARG A 201 -20.84 -6.15 11.90
N PHE A 202 -20.79 -5.75 13.17
CA PHE A 202 -21.13 -4.40 13.59
C PHE A 202 -20.26 -3.34 12.92
N MET A 203 -18.94 -3.58 12.81
CA MET A 203 -18.02 -2.67 12.11
C MET A 203 -18.32 -2.60 10.60
N LEU A 204 -18.63 -3.72 9.95
CA LEU A 204 -19.05 -3.74 8.55
C LEU A 204 -20.37 -2.96 8.30
N ASP A 205 -21.29 -2.98 9.26
CA ASP A 205 -22.53 -2.19 9.14
C ASP A 205 -22.23 -0.69 9.29
N LEU A 206 -21.28 -0.30 10.15
CA LEU A 206 -20.78 1.09 10.22
C LEU A 206 -20.05 1.51 8.94
N TYR A 207 -19.30 0.60 8.28
CA TYR A 207 -18.69 0.90 6.98
C TYR A 207 -19.76 1.32 5.96
N LYS A 208 -20.87 0.58 5.89
CA LYS A 208 -21.99 0.92 5.00
C LYS A 208 -22.63 2.26 5.37
N GLU A 209 -22.83 2.51 6.67
CA GLU A 209 -23.39 3.77 7.19
C GLU A 209 -22.54 4.98 6.81
N PHE A 210 -21.20 4.83 6.89
CA PHE A 210 -20.26 5.90 6.59
C PHE A 210 -19.79 5.93 5.13
N HIS A 211 -20.41 5.12 4.24
CA HIS A 211 -20.02 5.01 2.83
C HIS A 211 -18.55 4.67 2.63
N LEU A 212 -18.05 3.76 3.46
CA LEU A 212 -16.70 3.18 3.35
C LEU A 212 -16.76 1.87 2.59
N VAL A 213 -15.70 1.58 1.85
CA VAL A 213 -15.51 0.32 1.11
C VAL A 213 -14.17 -0.30 1.44
N ALA A 214 -14.16 -1.62 1.56
CA ALA A 214 -12.97 -2.44 1.70
C ALA A 214 -13.16 -3.74 0.92
N ASN A 215 -12.08 -4.31 0.41
CA ASN A 215 -12.14 -5.61 -0.29
C ASN A 215 -12.39 -6.75 0.69
N ASP A 216 -11.77 -6.66 1.86
CA ASP A 216 -11.88 -7.62 2.96
C ASP A 216 -12.41 -6.91 4.20
N GLY A 217 -12.87 -7.67 5.18
CA GLY A 217 -13.42 -7.11 6.41
C GLY A 217 -12.32 -6.75 7.44
N PRO A 218 -12.68 -5.94 8.46
CA PRO A 218 -11.76 -5.64 9.55
C PRO A 218 -11.45 -6.90 10.37
N ILE A 219 -10.25 -6.96 10.96
CA ILE A 219 -9.88 -7.98 11.93
C ILE A 219 -10.41 -7.57 13.32
N VAL A 220 -11.09 -8.49 13.96
CA VAL A 220 -11.47 -8.39 15.37
C VAL A 220 -10.98 -9.66 16.05
N ALA A 221 -9.96 -9.55 16.88
CA ALA A 221 -9.31 -10.70 17.50
C ALA A 221 -9.11 -10.50 18.99
N ILE A 222 -9.33 -11.55 19.77
CA ILE A 222 -8.99 -11.55 21.20
C ILE A 222 -7.95 -12.62 21.52
N ASN A 223 -7.03 -12.26 22.42
CA ASN A 223 -6.08 -13.20 23.02
C ASN A 223 -5.34 -14.05 21.97
N GLU A 224 -5.62 -15.36 21.90
CA GLU A 224 -4.97 -16.32 21.01
C GLU A 224 -5.15 -15.98 19.52
N HIS A 225 -6.34 -15.53 19.13
CA HIS A 225 -6.60 -15.15 17.74
C HIS A 225 -5.78 -13.95 17.30
N ALA A 226 -5.44 -13.02 18.19
CA ALA A 226 -4.54 -11.91 17.90
C ALA A 226 -3.08 -12.34 17.67
N THR A 227 -2.74 -13.63 17.83
CA THR A 227 -1.40 -14.15 17.48
C THR A 227 -1.24 -14.46 16.00
N ASP A 228 -2.33 -14.53 15.26
CA ASP A 228 -2.36 -14.61 13.81
C ASP A 228 -2.62 -13.23 13.22
N PRO A 229 -1.63 -12.59 12.55
CA PRO A 229 -1.81 -11.26 11.96
C PRO A 229 -2.91 -11.18 10.90
N HIS A 230 -3.30 -12.31 10.29
CA HIS A 230 -4.33 -12.40 9.26
C HIS A 230 -5.61 -13.11 9.73
N PHE A 231 -5.83 -13.18 11.04
CA PHE A 231 -7.03 -13.79 11.57
C PHE A 231 -8.29 -13.04 11.10
N GLU A 232 -9.19 -13.76 10.45
CA GLU A 232 -10.51 -13.24 10.06
C GLU A 232 -11.60 -13.99 10.85
N PRO A 233 -12.42 -13.30 11.68
CA PRO A 233 -13.46 -13.95 12.45
C PRO A 233 -14.61 -14.39 11.54
N THR A 234 -15.06 -15.64 11.75
CA THR A 234 -16.27 -16.19 11.10
C THR A 234 -17.29 -16.62 12.16
N SER A 235 -18.52 -16.89 11.75
CA SER A 235 -19.55 -17.43 12.66
C SER A 235 -19.15 -18.76 13.32
N GLU A 236 -18.23 -19.50 12.72
CA GLU A 236 -17.80 -20.84 13.15
C GLU A 236 -16.45 -20.79 13.86
N ASN A 237 -15.65 -19.74 13.59
CA ASN A 237 -14.33 -19.54 14.19
C ASN A 237 -14.25 -18.15 14.82
N CYS A 238 -14.77 -18.02 16.02
CA CYS A 238 -14.71 -16.80 16.83
C CYS A 238 -14.85 -17.14 18.32
N PHE A 239 -14.21 -16.33 19.16
CA PHE A 239 -14.39 -16.44 20.63
C PHE A 239 -15.47 -15.49 21.13
N VAL A 240 -16.04 -15.83 22.30
CA VAL A 240 -16.91 -14.94 23.07
C VAL A 240 -16.04 -14.02 23.92
N MET A 241 -16.22 -12.73 23.78
CA MET A 241 -15.50 -11.69 24.50
C MET A 241 -16.00 -11.56 25.95
N LYS A 242 -15.10 -11.47 26.91
CA LYS A 242 -15.41 -11.35 28.35
C LYS A 242 -14.39 -10.49 29.08
N GLU A 243 -14.65 -10.13 30.31
CA GLU A 243 -13.67 -9.46 31.17
C GLU A 243 -12.37 -10.25 31.26
N GLY A 244 -11.24 -9.54 31.11
CA GLY A 244 -9.91 -10.11 31.12
C GLY A 244 -9.32 -10.33 29.72
N ASP A 245 -10.09 -10.19 28.65
CA ASP A 245 -9.60 -10.39 27.29
C ASP A 245 -8.86 -9.16 26.75
N LEU A 246 -7.74 -9.42 26.08
CA LEU A 246 -7.01 -8.44 25.28
C LEU A 246 -7.62 -8.42 23.89
N VAL A 247 -8.01 -7.25 23.39
CA VAL A 247 -8.68 -7.05 22.10
C VAL A 247 -7.75 -6.34 21.13
N LEU A 248 -7.65 -6.86 19.93
CA LEU A 248 -7.03 -6.23 18.77
C LEU A 248 -8.13 -5.92 17.75
N LEU A 249 -8.21 -4.65 17.34
CA LEU A 249 -8.99 -4.20 16.19
C LEU A 249 -8.03 -3.70 15.13
N ASP A 250 -8.05 -4.33 13.97
CA ASP A 250 -7.30 -3.92 12.79
C ASP A 250 -8.28 -3.67 11.66
N LEU A 251 -8.28 -2.44 11.14
CA LEU A 251 -9.36 -1.98 10.29
C LEU A 251 -8.85 -1.04 9.20
N TRP A 252 -9.20 -1.38 7.97
CA TRP A 252 -8.85 -0.63 6.77
C TRP A 252 -10.09 -0.39 5.92
N ALA A 253 -10.21 0.79 5.36
CA ALA A 253 -11.22 1.13 4.36
C ALA A 253 -10.87 2.44 3.65
N LYS A 254 -11.56 2.72 2.57
CA LYS A 254 -11.53 4.00 1.86
C LYS A 254 -12.94 4.50 1.60
N LEU A 255 -13.08 5.77 1.24
CA LEU A 255 -14.35 6.32 0.79
C LEU A 255 -14.81 5.60 -0.49
N ASP A 256 -16.11 5.40 -0.64
CA ASP A 256 -16.67 4.92 -1.90
C ASP A 256 -16.44 5.97 -3.00
N GLY A 257 -15.84 5.56 -4.11
CA GLY A 257 -15.49 6.45 -5.22
C GLY A 257 -14.21 6.06 -5.94
N GLU A 258 -13.99 6.73 -7.08
CA GLU A 258 -12.74 6.59 -7.85
C GLU A 258 -11.62 7.43 -7.21
N LYS A 259 -10.39 6.95 -7.29
CA LYS A 259 -9.18 7.63 -6.78
C LYS A 259 -9.22 7.97 -5.29
N THR A 260 -9.96 7.18 -4.52
CA THR A 260 -9.97 7.28 -3.06
C THR A 260 -8.91 6.36 -2.46
N ILE A 261 -8.28 6.82 -1.40
CA ILE A 261 -7.11 6.16 -0.80
C ILE A 261 -7.51 5.51 0.51
N TYR A 262 -7.04 4.27 0.71
CA TYR A 262 -7.24 3.53 1.95
C TYR A 262 -6.66 4.27 3.15
N TYR A 263 -7.28 4.06 4.29
CA TYR A 263 -6.78 4.38 5.63
C TYR A 263 -6.76 3.10 6.44
N ASP A 264 -5.67 2.87 7.17
CA ASP A 264 -5.38 1.62 7.87
C ASP A 264 -4.88 1.87 9.28
N ILE A 265 -5.48 1.22 10.29
CA ILE A 265 -5.08 1.35 11.69
C ILE A 265 -5.32 0.08 12.49
N THR A 266 -4.39 -0.24 13.37
CA THR A 266 -4.58 -1.24 14.42
C THR A 266 -4.57 -0.61 15.80
N TRP A 267 -5.57 -0.95 16.61
CA TRP A 267 -5.74 -0.48 17.99
C TRP A 267 -5.95 -1.63 18.96
N MET A 268 -5.38 -1.47 20.16
CA MET A 268 -5.50 -2.45 21.26
C MET A 268 -6.43 -1.96 22.36
N GLY A 269 -7.25 -2.86 22.87
CA GLY A 269 -8.10 -2.66 24.03
C GLY A 269 -7.99 -3.82 25.02
N TYR A 270 -8.40 -3.60 26.24
CA TYR A 270 -8.51 -4.63 27.28
C TYR A 270 -9.89 -4.56 27.91
N ILE A 271 -10.59 -5.68 27.96
CA ILE A 271 -11.92 -5.73 28.57
C ILE A 271 -11.80 -5.75 30.11
N GLY A 272 -11.63 -4.57 30.66
CA GLY A 272 -11.46 -4.31 32.08
C GLY A 272 -11.45 -2.82 32.36
N THR A 273 -11.43 -2.46 33.64
CA THR A 273 -11.32 -1.07 34.11
C THR A 273 -9.88 -0.61 34.28
N SER A 274 -8.93 -1.55 34.30
CA SER A 274 -7.50 -1.31 34.36
C SER A 274 -6.75 -2.36 33.53
N VAL A 275 -5.70 -1.97 32.83
CA VAL A 275 -4.89 -2.89 32.04
C VAL A 275 -3.81 -3.51 32.93
N PRO A 276 -3.60 -4.84 32.89
CA PRO A 276 -2.49 -5.48 33.58
C PRO A 276 -1.13 -4.90 33.16
N GLN A 277 -0.24 -4.67 34.13
CA GLN A 277 1.06 -4.05 33.92
C GLN A 277 1.88 -4.80 32.85
N GLU A 278 1.89 -6.12 32.91
CA GLU A 278 2.62 -6.96 31.96
C GLU A 278 2.19 -6.73 30.49
N LEU A 279 0.88 -6.57 30.23
CA LEU A 279 0.37 -6.26 28.88
C LEU A 279 0.79 -4.86 28.44
N SER A 280 0.74 -3.89 29.36
CA SER A 280 1.18 -2.52 29.10
C SER A 280 2.69 -2.45 28.77
N GLU A 281 3.52 -3.22 29.46
CA GLU A 281 4.97 -3.28 29.23
C GLU A 281 5.29 -3.79 27.82
N ILE A 282 4.63 -4.86 27.35
CA ILE A 282 4.83 -5.39 25.99
C ILE A 282 4.31 -4.39 24.96
N PHE A 283 3.14 -3.82 25.18
CA PHE A 283 2.58 -2.83 24.25
C PHE A 283 3.45 -1.58 24.14
N ASN A 284 4.10 -1.15 25.22
CA ASN A 284 5.05 -0.04 25.20
C ASN A 284 6.28 -0.33 24.31
N ILE A 285 6.71 -1.58 24.18
CA ILE A 285 7.76 -1.96 23.25
C ILE A 285 7.27 -1.80 21.82
N VAL A 286 6.06 -2.25 21.51
CA VAL A 286 5.45 -2.13 20.17
C VAL A 286 5.27 -0.66 19.78
N THR A 287 4.71 0.17 20.66
CA THR A 287 4.56 1.62 20.38
C THR A 287 5.89 2.33 20.25
N SER A 288 6.90 1.95 21.04
CA SER A 288 8.27 2.48 20.92
C SER A 288 8.92 2.12 19.59
N ALA A 289 8.66 0.92 19.07
CA ALA A 289 9.14 0.49 17.75
C ALA A 289 8.50 1.32 16.63
N ARG A 290 7.16 1.46 16.66
CA ARG A 290 6.41 2.34 15.74
C ARG A 290 6.95 3.77 15.77
N ASP A 291 7.11 4.33 16.95
CA ASP A 291 7.56 5.72 17.12
C ASP A 291 9.03 5.90 16.72
N SER A 292 9.88 4.85 16.82
CA SER A 292 11.25 4.85 16.32
C SER A 292 11.30 4.93 14.79
N ALA A 293 10.48 4.13 14.10
CA ALA A 293 10.34 4.16 12.66
C ALA A 293 9.83 5.54 12.17
N LEU A 294 8.76 6.05 12.77
CA LEU A 294 8.21 7.39 12.46
C LEU A 294 9.25 8.51 12.68
N ARG A 295 10.03 8.42 13.75
CA ARG A 295 11.09 9.40 14.06
C ARG A 295 12.17 9.40 12.99
N LEU A 296 12.62 8.23 12.53
CA LEU A 296 13.60 8.12 11.44
C LEU A 296 13.11 8.83 10.19
N VAL A 297 11.86 8.57 9.78
CA VAL A 297 11.24 9.22 8.60
C VAL A 297 11.22 10.74 8.77
N ARG A 298 10.73 11.24 9.91
CA ARG A 298 10.66 12.68 10.21
C ARG A 298 12.04 13.35 10.19
N GLU A 299 13.03 12.72 10.80
CA GLU A 299 14.40 13.27 10.85
C GLU A 299 15.05 13.33 9.46
N ARG A 300 14.87 12.29 8.64
CA ARG A 300 15.42 12.26 7.28
C ARG A 300 14.79 13.32 6.39
N PHE A 301 13.45 13.40 6.38
CA PHE A 301 12.75 14.39 5.58
C PHE A 301 13.04 15.83 6.03
N SER A 302 13.10 16.11 7.34
CA SER A 302 13.45 17.45 7.85
C SER A 302 14.84 17.91 7.45
N LYS A 303 15.76 16.97 7.20
CA LYS A 303 17.15 17.24 6.77
C LYS A 303 17.34 17.14 5.25
N GLY A 304 16.29 16.84 4.48
CA GLY A 304 16.38 16.61 3.04
C GLY A 304 17.24 15.37 2.67
N LEU A 305 17.38 14.42 3.59
CA LEU A 305 18.13 13.19 3.37
C LEU A 305 17.22 12.08 2.82
N PRO A 306 17.73 11.19 1.96
CA PRO A 306 16.98 10.04 1.50
C PRO A 306 16.67 9.09 2.66
N VAL A 307 15.52 8.41 2.57
CA VAL A 307 15.14 7.30 3.43
C VAL A 307 14.54 6.19 2.57
N PHE A 308 14.91 4.96 2.87
CA PHE A 308 14.53 3.78 2.12
C PHE A 308 13.62 2.87 2.97
N GLY A 309 12.78 2.07 2.32
CA GLY A 309 11.82 1.23 3.02
C GLY A 309 12.47 0.30 4.05
N PHE A 310 13.58 -0.36 3.67
CA PHE A 310 14.29 -1.26 4.58
C PHE A 310 14.84 -0.57 5.84
N GLU A 311 15.24 0.72 5.76
CA GLU A 311 15.74 1.46 6.92
C GLU A 311 14.65 1.71 7.97
N VAL A 312 13.40 1.87 7.51
CA VAL A 312 12.24 2.08 8.39
C VAL A 312 11.89 0.78 9.13
N ASP A 313 11.92 -0.36 8.43
CA ASP A 313 11.76 -1.67 9.05
C ASP A 313 12.87 -1.96 10.07
N ASP A 314 14.13 -1.71 9.71
CA ASP A 314 15.27 -1.88 10.62
C ASP A 314 15.11 -1.06 11.90
N ALA A 315 14.59 0.16 11.80
CA ALA A 315 14.42 1.05 12.95
C ALA A 315 13.37 0.52 13.95
N ALA A 316 12.25 -0.03 13.45
CA ALA A 316 11.22 -0.65 14.28
C ALA A 316 11.70 -1.99 14.84
N ARG A 317 12.22 -2.86 13.97
CA ARG A 317 12.65 -4.21 14.28
C ARG A 317 13.75 -4.23 15.34
N LYS A 318 14.68 -3.26 15.27
CA LYS A 318 15.73 -3.12 16.27
C LYS A 318 15.19 -2.93 17.68
N VAL A 319 14.16 -2.10 17.87
CA VAL A 319 13.57 -1.86 19.20
C VAL A 319 12.99 -3.14 19.79
N ILE A 320 12.26 -3.90 18.97
CA ILE A 320 11.64 -5.16 19.37
C ILE A 320 12.72 -6.23 19.67
N ALA A 321 13.76 -6.29 18.85
CA ALA A 321 14.88 -7.23 19.03
C ALA A 321 15.71 -6.92 20.30
N ASP A 322 16.03 -5.65 20.54
CA ASP A 322 16.74 -5.21 21.73
C ASP A 322 15.96 -5.51 23.04
N ALA A 323 14.63 -5.54 22.96
CA ALA A 323 13.75 -5.93 24.06
C ALA A 323 13.60 -7.46 24.23
N GLY A 324 14.25 -8.27 23.38
CA GLY A 324 14.21 -9.74 23.44
C GLY A 324 13.06 -10.41 22.70
N TYR A 325 12.27 -9.66 21.93
CA TYR A 325 11.11 -10.17 21.20
C TYR A 325 11.32 -10.29 19.67
N GLY A 326 12.56 -10.20 19.18
CA GLY A 326 12.86 -10.16 17.74
C GLY A 326 12.28 -11.32 16.93
N SER A 327 12.26 -12.55 17.47
CA SER A 327 11.66 -13.73 16.81
C SER A 327 10.11 -13.75 16.81
N PHE A 328 9.49 -12.84 17.52
CA PHE A 328 8.04 -12.72 17.65
C PHE A 328 7.46 -11.58 16.81
N PHE A 329 8.30 -10.88 16.04
CA PHE A 329 7.88 -9.91 15.05
C PHE A 329 8.02 -10.54 13.65
N THR A 330 6.96 -11.13 13.14
CA THR A 330 6.97 -12.11 12.05
C THR A 330 6.57 -11.57 10.68
N HIS A 331 6.24 -10.29 10.57
CA HIS A 331 5.94 -9.62 9.30
C HIS A 331 6.77 -8.33 9.13
N ARG A 332 6.74 -7.73 7.95
CA ARG A 332 7.35 -6.42 7.68
C ARG A 332 6.74 -5.33 8.57
N THR A 333 7.46 -4.23 8.74
CA THR A 333 6.98 -3.09 9.56
C THR A 333 5.82 -2.33 8.92
N GLY A 334 5.63 -2.44 7.59
CA GLY A 334 4.52 -1.77 6.95
C GLY A 334 4.55 -1.87 5.43
N HIS A 335 3.53 -1.32 4.82
CA HIS A 335 3.32 -1.39 3.37
C HIS A 335 2.91 -0.05 2.78
N ASN A 336 3.11 0.12 1.47
CA ASN A 336 2.56 1.25 0.74
C ASN A 336 1.03 1.18 0.72
N ILE A 337 0.39 2.33 0.89
CA ILE A 337 -1.06 2.52 0.82
C ILE A 337 -1.39 3.41 -0.36
N GLY A 338 -2.42 3.02 -1.11
CA GLY A 338 -2.93 3.73 -2.29
C GLY A 338 -4.42 3.49 -2.49
N GLU A 339 -4.84 3.38 -3.75
CA GLU A 339 -6.19 2.90 -4.10
C GLU A 339 -6.42 1.44 -3.69
N GLU A 340 -5.33 0.69 -3.49
CA GLU A 340 -5.28 -0.63 -2.85
C GLU A 340 -4.64 -0.49 -1.47
N VAL A 341 -5.11 -1.28 -0.50
CA VAL A 341 -4.56 -1.27 0.86
C VAL A 341 -3.07 -1.64 0.84
N HIS A 342 -2.69 -2.65 0.04
CA HIS A 342 -1.31 -3.01 -0.26
C HIS A 342 -0.95 -2.52 -1.68
N GLY A 343 -0.47 -1.29 -1.78
CA GLY A 343 -0.08 -0.67 -3.06
C GLY A 343 1.27 -1.14 -3.59
N ASN A 344 1.69 -0.58 -4.74
CA ASN A 344 2.93 -0.96 -5.43
C ASN A 344 4.13 -0.03 -5.13
N GLY A 345 3.95 0.95 -4.25
CA GLY A 345 5.02 1.84 -3.79
C GLY A 345 5.98 1.17 -2.81
N THR A 346 6.81 1.97 -2.17
CA THR A 346 7.82 1.51 -1.23
C THR A 346 7.19 0.91 0.03
N HIS A 347 7.54 -0.33 0.35
CA HIS A 347 7.17 -0.99 1.61
C HIS A 347 8.24 -0.77 2.68
N MET A 348 7.81 -0.76 3.94
CA MET A 348 8.69 -0.70 5.10
C MET A 348 9.11 -2.13 5.44
N ASP A 349 10.08 -2.67 4.65
CA ASP A 349 10.38 -4.10 4.65
C ASP A 349 11.89 -4.38 4.50
N ASN A 350 12.45 -5.12 5.44
CA ASN A 350 13.77 -5.78 5.38
C ASN A 350 13.69 -7.23 5.91
N LEU A 351 12.49 -7.79 5.93
CA LEU A 351 12.23 -9.16 6.39
C LEU A 351 11.85 -10.09 5.24
N GLU A 352 10.73 -9.80 4.58
CA GLU A 352 10.21 -10.59 3.46
C GLU A 352 10.92 -10.21 2.17
N THR A 353 11.13 -8.92 1.98
CA THR A 353 11.95 -8.36 0.90
C THR A 353 12.81 -7.22 1.46
N ARG A 354 13.99 -7.03 0.89
CA ARG A 354 14.76 -5.81 1.15
C ARG A 354 14.29 -4.72 0.21
N ASP A 355 13.37 -3.86 0.67
CA ASP A 355 12.87 -2.78 -0.17
C ASP A 355 13.85 -1.59 -0.19
N GLU A 356 14.70 -1.57 -1.21
CA GLU A 356 15.71 -0.52 -1.44
C GLU A 356 15.14 0.70 -2.17
N ARG A 357 13.82 0.76 -2.38
CA ARG A 357 13.19 1.93 -2.98
C ARG A 357 13.15 3.08 -1.99
N ARG A 358 13.30 4.29 -2.55
CA ARG A 358 13.24 5.52 -1.78
C ARG A 358 11.79 5.89 -1.50
N ILE A 359 11.50 6.31 -0.26
CA ILE A 359 10.25 6.99 0.08
C ILE A 359 10.31 8.42 -0.50
N ILE A 360 9.29 8.82 -1.23
CA ILE A 360 9.22 10.08 -1.96
C ILE A 360 8.05 10.96 -1.47
N PRO A 361 8.04 12.27 -1.75
CA PRO A 361 6.84 13.08 -1.58
C PRO A 361 5.65 12.48 -2.31
N GLY A 362 4.45 12.61 -1.78
CA GLY A 362 3.24 11.96 -2.29
C GLY A 362 3.10 10.49 -1.87
N SER A 363 3.97 9.93 -1.03
CA SER A 363 3.82 8.56 -0.53
C SER A 363 2.88 8.48 0.66
N CYS A 364 2.11 7.39 0.74
CA CYS A 364 1.38 6.96 1.94
C CYS A 364 1.77 5.51 2.26
N PHE A 365 1.99 5.19 3.53
CA PHE A 365 2.39 3.86 3.98
C PHE A 365 2.07 3.64 5.45
N SER A 366 1.84 2.37 5.85
CA SER A 366 1.66 1.98 7.24
C SER A 366 2.99 1.87 7.99
N ILE A 367 2.94 2.03 9.31
CA ILE A 367 3.96 1.61 10.28
C ILE A 367 3.21 0.84 11.37
N GLU A 368 3.35 -0.48 11.37
CA GLU A 368 2.50 -1.42 12.11
C GLU A 368 3.27 -2.54 12.84
N PRO A 369 4.35 -2.25 13.59
CA PRO A 369 5.08 -3.31 14.25
C PRO A 369 4.20 -4.10 15.24
N GLY A 370 4.48 -5.41 15.36
CA GLY A 370 3.75 -6.30 16.25
C GLY A 370 4.67 -7.26 17.03
N ILE A 371 4.13 -7.79 18.13
CA ILE A 371 4.72 -8.88 18.93
C ILE A 371 3.66 -9.93 19.14
N TYR A 372 3.90 -11.15 18.63
CA TYR A 372 2.96 -12.27 18.66
C TYR A 372 3.53 -13.41 19.49
N LEU A 373 2.85 -13.76 20.58
CA LEU A 373 3.28 -14.74 21.57
C LEU A 373 2.31 -15.93 21.64
N PRO A 374 2.35 -16.88 20.68
CA PRO A 374 1.38 -17.98 20.62
C PRO A 374 1.37 -18.84 21.88
N GLU A 375 2.53 -19.10 22.49
CA GLU A 375 2.61 -19.87 23.73
C GLU A 375 1.91 -19.19 24.90
N ARG A 376 1.84 -17.86 24.87
CA ARG A 376 1.14 -17.05 25.87
C ARG A 376 -0.29 -16.68 25.44
N LYS A 377 -0.68 -17.06 24.21
CA LYS A 377 -1.98 -16.78 23.61
C LYS A 377 -2.34 -15.29 23.59
N ILE A 378 -1.38 -14.44 23.25
CA ILE A 378 -1.56 -13.00 23.13
C ILE A 378 -0.76 -12.43 21.94
N GLY A 379 -1.35 -11.46 21.25
CA GLY A 379 -0.71 -10.70 20.16
C GLY A 379 -0.94 -9.20 20.35
N PHE A 380 0.03 -8.41 19.91
CA PHE A 380 0.02 -6.95 19.97
C PHE A 380 0.42 -6.39 18.62
N ARG A 381 -0.30 -5.40 18.13
CA ARG A 381 0.08 -4.55 17.00
C ARG A 381 -0.35 -3.12 17.30
N SER A 382 0.38 -2.16 16.81
CA SER A 382 -0.01 -0.75 16.84
C SER A 382 0.36 -0.13 15.51
N GLU A 383 -0.62 0.44 14.84
CA GLU A 383 -0.47 0.91 13.48
C GLU A 383 -0.90 2.35 13.32
N ILE A 384 -0.18 3.02 12.45
CA ILE A 384 -0.46 4.37 11.94
C ILE A 384 -0.14 4.45 10.46
N ASP A 385 -0.89 5.26 9.75
CA ASP A 385 -0.54 5.67 8.40
C ASP A 385 0.31 6.93 8.40
N VAL A 386 1.37 6.90 7.61
CA VAL A 386 2.28 8.03 7.42
C VAL A 386 2.16 8.54 5.99
N VAL A 387 1.82 9.81 5.86
CA VAL A 387 1.77 10.51 4.58
C VAL A 387 2.97 11.45 4.47
N ILE A 388 3.69 11.35 3.36
CA ILE A 388 4.65 12.36 2.94
C ILE A 388 3.92 13.29 1.97
N THR A 389 3.59 14.49 2.40
CA THR A 389 2.89 15.45 1.53
C THR A 389 3.73 15.85 0.32
N ASN A 390 3.10 16.43 -0.70
CA ASN A 390 3.80 16.96 -1.88
C ASN A 390 4.78 18.10 -1.54
N LYS A 391 4.69 18.64 -0.31
CA LYS A 391 5.64 19.62 0.26
C LYS A 391 6.73 18.98 1.13
N SER A 392 6.85 17.64 1.11
CA SER A 392 7.81 16.88 1.93
C SER A 392 7.57 16.97 3.45
N GLU A 393 6.36 17.29 3.89
CA GLU A 393 5.98 17.23 5.28
C GLU A 393 5.56 15.81 5.67
N VAL A 394 5.96 15.34 6.84
CA VAL A 394 5.60 14.02 7.37
C VAL A 394 4.41 14.13 8.29
N VAL A 395 3.25 13.67 7.85
CA VAL A 395 1.97 13.80 8.53
C VAL A 395 1.43 12.42 8.91
N VAL A 396 0.83 12.33 10.09
CA VAL A 396 -0.04 11.23 10.52
C VAL A 396 -1.41 11.83 10.76
N PHE A 397 -2.41 11.34 10.05
CA PHE A 397 -3.80 11.78 10.26
C PHE A 397 -4.44 10.94 11.38
N GLY A 398 -5.30 11.60 12.19
CA GLY A 398 -5.95 10.96 13.32
C GLY A 398 -5.05 10.79 14.56
N ASP A 399 -5.57 10.06 15.54
CA ASP A 399 -4.92 9.84 16.82
C ASP A 399 -3.90 8.69 16.75
N ILE A 400 -2.81 8.83 17.47
CA ILE A 400 -1.79 7.78 17.64
C ILE A 400 -2.01 7.10 19.00
N GLN A 401 -2.25 5.81 19.03
CA GLN A 401 -2.45 5.07 20.27
C GLN A 401 -1.17 5.06 21.13
N LYS A 402 -1.30 5.45 22.40
CA LYS A 402 -0.19 5.46 23.37
C LYS A 402 -0.28 4.34 24.38
N GLU A 403 -1.50 3.97 24.75
CA GLU A 403 -1.79 3.00 25.79
C GLU A 403 -2.93 2.06 25.34
N ILE A 404 -2.98 0.85 25.87
CA ILE A 404 -4.11 -0.07 25.67
C ILE A 404 -5.35 0.56 26.31
N ILE A 405 -6.46 0.59 25.58
CA ILE A 405 -7.72 1.17 26.06
C ILE A 405 -8.36 0.27 27.13
N PRO A 406 -8.58 0.76 28.37
CA PRO A 406 -9.39 0.03 29.36
C PRO A 406 -10.88 0.14 28.97
N ILE A 407 -11.37 -0.84 28.19
CA ILE A 407 -12.66 -0.80 27.48
C ILE A 407 -13.84 -0.53 28.42
N LEU A 408 -13.81 -1.08 29.64
CA LEU A 408 -14.91 -0.88 30.59
C LEU A 408 -14.94 0.52 31.24
N ASN A 409 -14.00 1.42 30.92
CA ASN A 409 -14.07 2.83 31.33
C ASN A 409 -14.72 3.74 30.26
N LEU A 410 -14.95 3.20 29.05
CA LEU A 410 -15.61 3.97 27.97
C LEU A 410 -17.10 4.13 28.28
N GLU A 411 -17.66 5.31 28.09
CA GLU A 411 -19.08 5.63 28.24
C GLU A 411 -19.93 5.14 27.06
#